data_2ceb0a43bbf37f803b8fd62d235e1de1
#
_entry.id   2ceb0a43bbf37f803b8fd62d235e1de1
#
_cell.length_a   1.000
_cell.length_b   1.000
_cell.length_c   1.000
_cell.angle_alpha   90.00
_cell.angle_beta   90.00
_cell.angle_gamma   90.00
#
_symmetry.space_group_name_H-M   'P 1'
#
loop_
_entity.id
_entity.type
_entity.pdbx_description
1 polymer ?
#
loop_
_entity_poly.entity_id
_entity_poly.type
_entity_poly.pdbx_seq_one_letter_code
_entity_poly.pdbx_strand_id
1 'polypeptide(L)'
;HLLGQKFSPTPEQAAVISSSPGPLLVVAGAGAGKTETMAARVVWLVANGYVTPDHVLGLTFTRKAAQQLGQRIRQRLQRLADNPDFDGPDAQRIRQAIYTSDVDTSTYDSYAGTILRSYGLLLPVETTATIVDAAELSEEATHLVAQWSEVFAVERASTSVVSDLLSLRAEMSNHMVDSSTVREENQRLCEELIGLPKAPRARSEFTKEMQDFLNVCHYRDQLLDLIDQFDARMRDMGYLDFGQQMAYAAGLACTHPQVGES
;
A
#
# COMPACT_ATOMS: atom_id res chain seq x y z
N HIS A 1 21.13 -9.00 27.64
CA HIS A 1 20.56 -10.33 27.95
C HIS A 1 19.02 -10.31 27.98
N LEU A 2 18.37 -9.35 28.62
CA LEU A 2 16.89 -9.25 28.70
C LEU A 2 16.19 -9.21 27.35
N LEU A 3 16.81 -8.60 26.31
CA LEU A 3 16.21 -8.52 24.96
C LEU A 3 16.26 -9.84 24.16
N GLY A 4 16.78 -10.92 24.75
CA GLY A 4 16.84 -12.26 24.13
C GLY A 4 17.73 -12.34 22.87
N GLN A 5 18.64 -11.39 22.68
CA GLN A 5 19.58 -11.39 21.55
C GLN A 5 20.75 -12.33 21.82
N LYS A 6 21.20 -13.03 20.74
CA LYS A 6 22.37 -13.92 20.81
C LYS A 6 23.68 -13.14 20.95
N PHE A 7 23.74 -11.94 20.37
CA PHE A 7 24.88 -11.02 20.43
C PHE A 7 24.41 -9.66 20.93
N SER A 8 25.31 -8.93 21.59
CA SER A 8 25.02 -7.54 21.97
C SER A 8 24.78 -6.69 20.74
N PRO A 9 23.80 -5.78 20.76
CA PRO A 9 23.58 -4.83 19.66
C PRO A 9 24.78 -3.89 19.50
N THR A 10 25.03 -3.45 18.26
CA THR A 10 25.99 -2.36 18.03
C THR A 10 25.46 -1.06 18.66
N PRO A 11 26.32 -0.04 18.86
CA PRO A 11 25.86 1.24 19.42
C PRO A 11 24.70 1.86 18.63
N GLU A 12 24.71 1.77 17.30
CA GLU A 12 23.67 2.28 16.42
C GLU A 12 22.36 1.48 16.59
N GLN A 13 22.46 0.14 16.64
CA GLN A 13 21.30 -0.71 16.89
C GLN A 13 20.73 -0.46 18.29
N ALA A 14 21.59 -0.28 19.31
CA ALA A 14 21.14 0.05 20.66
C ALA A 14 20.40 1.40 20.69
N ALA A 15 20.89 2.40 19.99
CA ALA A 15 20.24 3.70 19.88
C ALA A 15 18.82 3.59 19.23
N VAL A 16 18.69 2.78 18.18
CA VAL A 16 17.37 2.49 17.57
C VAL A 16 16.44 1.76 18.54
N ILE A 17 16.94 0.72 19.22
CA ILE A 17 16.15 -0.09 20.16
C ILE A 17 15.61 0.75 21.31
N SER A 18 16.43 1.63 21.88
CA SER A 18 16.11 2.41 23.06
C SER A 18 15.60 3.84 22.78
N SER A 19 15.37 4.19 21.49
CA SER A 19 14.81 5.49 21.18
C SER A 19 13.39 5.62 21.74
N SER A 20 13.01 6.85 22.13
CA SER A 20 11.67 7.15 22.64
C SER A 20 10.57 6.73 21.67
N PRO A 21 9.34 6.43 22.14
CA PRO A 21 8.19 6.23 21.27
C PRO A 21 7.97 7.45 20.36
N GLY A 22 7.71 7.20 19.07
CA GLY A 22 7.48 8.22 18.07
C GLY A 22 7.97 7.78 16.67
N PRO A 23 7.72 8.59 15.63
CA PRO A 23 8.18 8.31 14.29
C PRO A 23 9.70 8.17 14.22
N LEU A 24 10.19 7.06 13.67
CA LEU A 24 11.61 6.76 13.54
C LEU A 24 11.88 6.13 12.17
N LEU A 25 12.71 6.79 11.37
CA LEU A 25 13.23 6.24 10.12
C LEU A 25 14.60 5.61 10.37
N VAL A 26 14.75 4.32 10.04
CA VAL A 26 16.02 3.59 10.14
C VAL A 26 16.47 3.14 8.76
N VAL A 27 17.61 3.67 8.30
CA VAL A 27 18.23 3.29 7.03
C VAL A 27 19.42 2.38 7.30
N ALA A 28 19.39 1.18 6.73
CA ALA A 28 20.46 0.20 6.94
C ALA A 28 20.63 -0.72 5.70
N GLY A 29 21.86 -1.10 5.40
CA GLY A 29 22.19 -2.01 4.30
C GLY A 29 21.64 -3.43 4.46
N ALA A 30 21.77 -4.25 3.44
CA ALA A 30 21.44 -5.66 3.51
C ALA A 30 22.36 -6.34 4.53
N GLY A 31 21.82 -7.27 5.34
CA GLY A 31 22.60 -7.99 6.36
C GLY A 31 22.88 -7.20 7.65
N ALA A 32 22.55 -5.91 7.74
CA ALA A 32 22.81 -5.08 8.93
C ALA A 32 21.93 -5.42 10.15
N GLY A 33 21.15 -6.50 10.12
CA GLY A 33 20.33 -6.93 11.24
C GLY A 33 19.03 -6.14 11.45
N LYS A 34 18.47 -5.51 10.40
CA LYS A 34 17.22 -4.72 10.49
C LYS A 34 16.09 -5.44 11.24
N THR A 35 15.75 -6.66 10.81
CA THR A 35 14.67 -7.46 11.42
C THR A 35 14.98 -7.81 12.88
N GLU A 36 16.25 -8.02 13.18
CA GLU A 36 16.73 -8.32 14.53
C GLU A 36 16.55 -7.10 15.44
N THR A 37 16.93 -5.94 14.95
CA THR A 37 16.77 -4.66 15.64
C THR A 37 15.30 -4.29 15.84
N MET A 38 14.43 -4.51 14.83
CA MET A 38 12.99 -4.31 14.96
C MET A 38 12.38 -5.19 16.05
N ALA A 39 12.68 -6.50 16.03
CA ALA A 39 12.18 -7.41 17.06
C ALA A 39 12.68 -7.02 18.47
N ALA A 40 13.94 -6.62 18.58
CA ALA A 40 14.51 -6.16 19.87
C ALA A 40 13.85 -4.86 20.35
N ARG A 41 13.52 -3.93 19.44
CA ARG A 41 12.80 -2.70 19.77
C ARG A 41 11.40 -3.00 20.33
N VAL A 42 10.64 -3.90 19.70
CA VAL A 42 9.32 -4.31 20.21
C VAL A 42 9.46 -4.86 21.64
N VAL A 43 10.40 -5.77 21.87
CA VAL A 43 10.64 -6.32 23.21
C VAL A 43 11.00 -5.22 24.21
N TRP A 44 11.83 -4.25 23.81
CA TRP A 44 12.20 -3.12 24.66
C TRP A 44 11.00 -2.22 25.00
N LEU A 45 10.15 -1.93 24.02
CA LEU A 45 8.92 -1.12 24.23
C LEU A 45 7.97 -1.82 25.22
N VAL A 46 7.74 -3.11 25.03
CA VAL A 46 6.89 -3.92 25.93
C VAL A 46 7.51 -4.02 27.33
N ALA A 47 8.82 -4.31 27.42
CA ALA A 47 9.53 -4.43 28.68
C ALA A 47 9.51 -3.14 29.52
N ASN A 48 9.43 -1.98 28.88
CA ASN A 48 9.34 -0.68 29.56
C ASN A 48 7.89 -0.20 29.72
N GLY A 49 6.89 -1.01 29.37
CA GLY A 49 5.48 -0.70 29.55
C GLY A 49 4.93 0.38 28.63
N TYR A 50 5.63 0.71 27.53
CA TYR A 50 5.14 1.70 26.55
C TYR A 50 3.97 1.17 25.73
N VAL A 51 3.95 -0.13 25.42
CA VAL A 51 2.91 -0.82 24.66
C VAL A 51 2.66 -2.21 25.21
N THR A 52 1.48 -2.77 24.98
CA THR A 52 1.20 -4.21 25.16
C THR A 52 1.34 -4.94 23.83
N PRO A 53 1.57 -6.27 23.81
CA PRO A 53 1.78 -7.01 22.55
C PRO A 53 0.67 -6.83 21.51
N ASP A 54 -0.57 -6.80 21.92
CA ASP A 54 -1.77 -6.60 21.09
C ASP A 54 -1.88 -5.19 20.45
N HIS A 55 -1.09 -4.24 20.91
CA HIS A 55 -0.98 -2.90 20.31
C HIS A 55 0.26 -2.75 19.40
N VAL A 56 0.85 -3.87 18.99
CA VAL A 56 2.00 -3.87 18.07
C VAL A 56 1.60 -4.52 16.75
N LEU A 57 1.66 -3.73 15.68
CA LEU A 57 1.47 -4.19 14.32
C LEU A 57 2.81 -4.19 13.58
N GLY A 58 3.24 -5.35 13.08
CA GLY A 58 4.44 -5.52 12.26
C GLY A 58 4.10 -5.76 10.80
N LEU A 59 4.37 -4.79 9.92
CA LEU A 59 4.09 -4.91 8.49
C LEU A 59 5.35 -5.24 7.69
N THR A 60 5.22 -6.15 6.73
CA THR A 60 6.30 -6.57 5.82
C THR A 60 5.77 -6.79 4.40
N PHE A 61 6.68 -6.92 3.42
CA PHE A 61 6.30 -7.14 2.02
C PHE A 61 5.96 -8.61 1.69
N THR A 62 6.43 -9.57 2.48
CA THR A 62 6.21 -11.00 2.18
C THR A 62 5.64 -11.76 3.36
N ARG A 63 4.76 -12.72 3.10
CA ARG A 63 4.17 -13.60 4.12
C ARG A 63 5.24 -14.30 4.96
N LYS A 64 6.32 -14.76 4.32
CA LYS A 64 7.44 -15.43 5.01
C LYS A 64 8.16 -14.47 5.98
N ALA A 65 8.38 -13.22 5.56
CA ALA A 65 9.01 -12.21 6.42
C ALA A 65 8.10 -11.85 7.60
N ALA A 66 6.78 -11.70 7.39
CA ALA A 66 5.81 -11.47 8.45
C ALA A 66 5.82 -12.59 9.48
N GLN A 67 5.72 -13.84 9.04
CA GLN A 67 5.81 -15.00 9.94
C GLN A 67 7.12 -15.05 10.73
N GLN A 68 8.26 -14.82 10.08
CA GLN A 68 9.57 -14.80 10.73
C GLN A 68 9.69 -13.68 11.77
N LEU A 69 9.17 -12.49 11.45
CA LEU A 69 9.16 -11.36 12.38
C LEU A 69 8.32 -11.68 13.62
N GLY A 70 7.07 -12.12 13.42
CA GLY A 70 6.16 -12.49 14.50
C GLY A 70 6.72 -13.60 15.39
N GLN A 71 7.27 -14.66 14.77
CA GLN A 71 7.89 -15.75 15.52
C GLN A 71 9.08 -15.25 16.38
N ARG A 72 9.92 -14.38 15.84
CA ARG A 72 11.06 -13.81 16.59
C ARG A 72 10.61 -12.95 17.75
N ILE A 73 9.61 -12.09 17.52
CA ILE A 73 9.07 -11.22 18.58
C ILE A 73 8.46 -12.09 19.69
N ARG A 74 7.59 -13.03 19.36
CA ARG A 74 6.97 -13.96 20.33
C ARG A 74 8.00 -14.71 21.17
N GLN A 75 8.97 -15.35 20.52
CA GLN A 75 10.02 -16.09 21.23
C GLN A 75 10.81 -15.22 22.21
N ARG A 76 11.04 -13.95 21.87
CA ARG A 76 11.76 -13.04 22.74
C ARG A 76 10.91 -12.50 23.88
N LEU A 77 9.65 -12.18 23.60
CA LEU A 77 8.71 -11.79 24.65
C LEU A 77 8.52 -12.91 25.66
N GLN A 78 8.38 -14.16 25.20
CA GLN A 78 8.33 -15.33 26.11
C GLN A 78 9.60 -15.45 26.96
N ARG A 79 10.79 -15.32 26.36
CA ARG A 79 12.04 -15.33 27.11
C ARG A 79 12.13 -14.19 28.11
N LEU A 80 11.62 -13.02 27.80
CA LEU A 80 11.53 -11.91 28.74
C LEU A 80 10.61 -12.27 29.91
N ALA A 81 9.41 -12.78 29.62
CA ALA A 81 8.43 -13.14 30.63
C ALA A 81 8.92 -14.26 31.56
N ASP A 82 9.68 -15.24 31.02
CA ASP A 82 10.24 -16.36 31.75
C ASP A 82 11.53 -16.01 32.53
N ASN A 83 12.10 -14.82 32.25
CA ASN A 83 13.35 -14.41 32.91
C ASN A 83 13.08 -13.98 34.38
N PRO A 84 13.70 -14.66 35.40
CA PRO A 84 13.55 -14.25 36.77
C PRO A 84 14.14 -12.86 37.08
N ASP A 85 15.17 -12.43 36.33
CA ASP A 85 15.80 -11.10 36.47
C ASP A 85 14.94 -9.96 35.91
N PHE A 86 13.89 -10.29 35.20
CA PHE A 86 12.89 -9.28 34.76
C PHE A 86 11.98 -8.96 35.94
N ASP A 87 12.42 -8.04 36.77
CA ASP A 87 11.78 -7.62 38.01
C ASP A 87 11.47 -6.10 37.95
N GLY A 88 10.54 -5.66 38.78
CA GLY A 88 10.12 -4.25 38.83
C GLY A 88 8.64 -4.12 39.11
N PRO A 89 8.16 -2.89 39.38
CA PRO A 89 6.79 -2.65 39.81
C PRO A 89 5.73 -3.10 38.77
N ASP A 90 6.07 -3.08 37.48
CA ASP A 90 5.18 -3.45 36.37
C ASP A 90 5.46 -4.86 35.79
N ALA A 91 6.50 -5.55 36.25
CA ALA A 91 6.94 -6.81 35.66
C ALA A 91 5.84 -7.87 35.61
N GLN A 92 5.05 -7.99 36.68
CA GLN A 92 3.95 -8.95 36.74
C GLN A 92 2.84 -8.62 35.73
N ARG A 93 2.47 -7.35 35.60
CA ARG A 93 1.48 -6.88 34.63
C ARG A 93 1.94 -7.13 33.18
N ILE A 94 3.23 -6.83 32.91
CA ILE A 94 3.82 -7.06 31.58
C ILE A 94 3.90 -8.55 31.26
N ARG A 95 4.30 -9.41 32.21
CA ARG A 95 4.28 -10.87 32.03
C ARG A 95 2.88 -11.37 31.67
N GLN A 96 1.88 -10.91 32.40
CA GLN A 96 0.49 -11.29 32.13
C GLN A 96 0.07 -10.85 30.71
N ALA A 97 0.38 -9.63 30.29
CA ALA A 97 0.10 -9.15 28.93
C ALA A 97 0.78 -10.01 27.88
N ILE A 98 2.06 -10.41 28.07
CA ILE A 98 2.79 -11.29 27.14
C ILE A 98 2.13 -12.67 27.02
N TYR A 99 1.58 -13.22 28.11
CA TYR A 99 0.93 -14.54 28.08
C TYR A 99 -0.51 -14.50 27.55
N THR A 100 -1.19 -13.35 27.62
CA THR A 100 -2.61 -13.23 27.25
C THR A 100 -2.85 -12.60 25.89
N SER A 101 -1.85 -11.94 25.31
CA SER A 101 -1.96 -11.27 24.02
C SER A 101 -0.76 -11.55 23.11
N ASP A 102 -0.93 -11.35 21.82
CA ASP A 102 0.11 -11.61 20.81
C ASP A 102 0.32 -10.37 19.94
N VAL A 103 1.45 -10.33 19.27
CA VAL A 103 1.80 -9.28 18.31
C VAL A 103 1.23 -9.66 16.94
N ASP A 104 0.51 -8.74 16.32
CA ASP A 104 0.06 -8.92 14.94
C ASP A 104 1.21 -8.64 13.95
N THR A 105 1.42 -9.58 13.02
CA THR A 105 2.40 -9.43 11.95
C THR A 105 1.83 -9.93 10.63
N SER A 106 1.76 -9.04 9.66
CA SER A 106 1.15 -9.34 8.36
C SER A 106 1.87 -8.67 7.19
N THR A 107 1.46 -8.98 5.98
CA THR A 107 1.81 -8.15 4.81
C THR A 107 0.87 -6.96 4.73
N TYR A 108 1.28 -5.90 4.00
CA TYR A 108 0.41 -4.75 3.73
C TYR A 108 -0.92 -5.18 3.14
N ASP A 109 -0.91 -6.06 2.12
CA ASP A 109 -2.13 -6.56 1.47
C ASP A 109 -3.01 -7.36 2.44
N SER A 110 -2.40 -8.22 3.26
CA SER A 110 -3.17 -9.01 4.24
C SER A 110 -3.82 -8.11 5.30
N TYR A 111 -3.14 -7.06 5.73
CA TYR A 111 -3.67 -6.09 6.67
C TYR A 111 -4.80 -5.26 6.05
N ALA A 112 -4.61 -4.76 4.82
CA ALA A 112 -5.67 -4.11 4.06
C ALA A 112 -6.91 -4.99 3.91
N GLY A 113 -6.72 -6.28 3.59
CA GLY A 113 -7.81 -7.25 3.55
C GLY A 113 -8.52 -7.45 4.89
N THR A 114 -7.80 -7.32 6.01
CA THR A 114 -8.41 -7.37 7.35
C THR A 114 -9.28 -6.15 7.61
N ILE A 115 -8.81 -4.94 7.25
CA ILE A 115 -9.60 -3.71 7.33
C ILE A 115 -10.90 -3.85 6.51
N LEU A 116 -10.81 -4.33 5.26
CA LEU A 116 -11.98 -4.50 4.41
C LEU A 116 -12.96 -5.53 4.96
N ARG A 117 -12.50 -6.64 5.50
CA ARG A 117 -13.39 -7.63 6.14
C ARG A 117 -14.12 -7.06 7.37
N SER A 118 -13.45 -6.21 8.13
CA SER A 118 -14.01 -5.64 9.35
C SER A 118 -14.94 -4.45 9.08
N TYR A 119 -14.60 -3.61 8.11
CA TYR A 119 -15.23 -2.32 7.88
C TYR A 119 -15.79 -2.12 6.47
N GLY A 120 -15.65 -3.10 5.58
CA GLY A 120 -16.02 -2.98 4.16
C GLY A 120 -17.50 -2.70 3.91
N LEU A 121 -18.39 -2.98 4.88
CA LEU A 121 -19.80 -2.59 4.81
C LEU A 121 -20.01 -1.05 4.78
N LEU A 122 -18.99 -0.27 5.11
CA LEU A 122 -19.02 1.18 4.99
C LEU A 122 -18.74 1.66 3.54
N LEU A 123 -18.36 0.75 2.65
CA LEU A 123 -18.10 1.03 1.24
C LEU A 123 -19.24 0.48 0.36
N PRO A 124 -19.50 1.10 -0.80
CA PRO A 124 -20.44 0.57 -1.78
C PRO A 124 -19.80 -0.56 -2.63
N VAL A 125 -19.09 -1.50 -1.99
CA VAL A 125 -18.44 -2.64 -2.62
C VAL A 125 -18.77 -3.94 -1.90
N GLU A 126 -18.77 -5.05 -2.61
CA GLU A 126 -19.00 -6.35 -1.98
C GLU A 126 -17.79 -6.76 -1.13
N THR A 127 -18.04 -7.02 0.15
CA THR A 127 -17.00 -7.46 1.11
C THR A 127 -16.50 -8.88 0.86
N THR A 128 -17.20 -9.64 0.01
CA THR A 128 -16.88 -11.02 -0.38
C THR A 128 -16.17 -11.10 -1.73
N ALA A 129 -15.69 -9.97 -2.26
CA ALA A 129 -15.00 -9.93 -3.55
C ALA A 129 -13.79 -10.88 -3.58
N THR A 130 -13.63 -11.59 -4.69
CA THR A 130 -12.48 -12.47 -4.94
C THR A 130 -11.28 -11.62 -5.37
N ILE A 131 -10.15 -11.82 -4.69
CA ILE A 131 -8.90 -11.16 -5.10
C ILE A 131 -8.32 -11.89 -6.31
N VAL A 132 -8.19 -11.16 -7.40
CA VAL A 132 -7.62 -11.65 -8.66
C VAL A 132 -6.14 -11.23 -8.79
N ASP A 133 -5.37 -12.06 -9.49
CA ASP A 133 -3.97 -11.81 -9.74
C ASP A 133 -3.73 -10.98 -11.03
N ALA A 134 -2.46 -10.65 -11.29
CA ALA A 134 -2.09 -9.85 -12.47
C ALA A 134 -2.37 -10.56 -13.80
N ALA A 135 -2.39 -11.90 -13.82
CA ALA A 135 -2.68 -12.65 -15.05
C ALA A 135 -4.18 -12.58 -15.39
N GLU A 136 -5.03 -12.77 -14.38
CA GLU A 136 -6.49 -12.62 -14.51
C GLU A 136 -6.88 -11.19 -14.91
N LEU A 137 -6.25 -10.16 -14.28
CA LEU A 137 -6.45 -8.77 -14.69
C LEU A 137 -6.07 -8.51 -16.14
N SER A 138 -4.93 -9.04 -16.59
CA SER A 138 -4.46 -8.90 -17.97
C SER A 138 -5.38 -9.59 -18.97
N GLU A 139 -5.93 -10.75 -18.63
CA GLU A 139 -6.89 -11.47 -19.46
C GLU A 139 -8.18 -10.66 -19.63
N GLU A 140 -8.77 -10.18 -18.54
CA GLU A 140 -9.99 -9.37 -18.58
C GLU A 140 -9.79 -8.03 -19.32
N ALA A 141 -8.65 -7.36 -19.11
CA ALA A 141 -8.31 -6.16 -19.85
C ALA A 141 -8.13 -6.43 -21.34
N THR A 142 -7.54 -7.58 -21.72
CA THR A 142 -7.39 -7.99 -23.11
C THR A 142 -8.75 -8.20 -23.77
N HIS A 143 -9.67 -8.87 -23.08
CA HIS A 143 -11.04 -9.03 -23.57
C HIS A 143 -11.76 -7.71 -23.79
N LEU A 144 -11.61 -6.77 -22.87
CA LEU A 144 -12.23 -5.45 -22.98
C LEU A 144 -11.65 -4.64 -24.15
N VAL A 145 -10.33 -4.59 -24.28
CA VAL A 145 -9.63 -3.89 -25.37
C VAL A 145 -9.98 -4.47 -26.73
N ALA A 146 -10.17 -5.79 -26.82
CA ALA A 146 -10.59 -6.45 -28.06
C ALA A 146 -12.04 -6.10 -28.49
N GLN A 147 -12.88 -5.66 -27.58
CA GLN A 147 -14.25 -5.22 -27.83
C GLN A 147 -14.35 -3.70 -28.11
N TRP A 148 -13.26 -2.96 -27.95
CA TRP A 148 -13.22 -1.53 -28.18
C TRP A 148 -13.40 -1.21 -29.67
N SER A 149 -14.39 -0.38 -29.99
CA SER A 149 -14.79 -0.11 -31.39
C SER A 149 -14.25 1.20 -31.96
N GLU A 150 -13.69 2.07 -31.10
CA GLU A 150 -13.17 3.36 -31.52
C GLU A 150 -11.70 3.27 -31.92
N VAL A 151 -11.27 4.20 -32.76
CA VAL A 151 -9.87 4.36 -33.13
C VAL A 151 -9.15 5.14 -32.04
N PHE A 152 -8.04 4.62 -31.55
CA PHE A 152 -7.24 5.35 -30.57
C PHE A 152 -6.55 6.57 -31.20
N ALA A 153 -6.48 7.66 -30.43
CA ALA A 153 -5.82 8.90 -30.84
C ALA A 153 -4.31 8.74 -31.09
N VAL A 154 -3.72 7.68 -30.55
CA VAL A 154 -2.32 7.29 -30.77
C VAL A 154 -2.30 5.86 -31.32
N GLU A 155 -1.52 5.64 -32.38
CA GLU A 155 -1.35 4.29 -32.92
C GLU A 155 -0.60 3.39 -31.93
N ARG A 156 -1.27 2.37 -31.45
CA ARG A 156 -0.75 1.43 -30.43
C ARG A 156 -1.18 -0.01 -30.75
N ALA A 157 -0.30 -0.95 -30.50
CA ALA A 157 -0.67 -2.37 -30.49
C ALA A 157 -1.62 -2.66 -29.32
N SER A 158 -2.59 -3.55 -29.51
CA SER A 158 -3.58 -3.90 -28.45
C SER A 158 -2.92 -4.33 -27.13
N THR A 159 -1.80 -5.04 -27.20
CA THR A 159 -1.02 -5.42 -26.01
C THR A 159 -0.44 -4.21 -25.26
N SER A 160 -0.06 -3.17 -25.99
CA SER A 160 0.40 -1.91 -25.37
C SER A 160 -0.77 -1.15 -24.74
N VAL A 161 -1.93 -1.13 -25.37
CA VAL A 161 -3.14 -0.53 -24.79
C VAL A 161 -3.53 -1.21 -23.49
N VAL A 162 -3.49 -2.56 -23.42
CA VAL A 162 -3.73 -3.32 -22.19
C VAL A 162 -2.73 -2.93 -21.10
N SER A 163 -1.45 -2.83 -21.43
CA SER A 163 -0.42 -2.40 -20.48
C SER A 163 -0.62 -0.97 -20.00
N ASP A 164 -0.94 -0.04 -20.91
CA ASP A 164 -1.17 1.36 -20.61
C ASP A 164 -2.42 1.52 -19.71
N LEU A 165 -3.52 0.79 -20.02
CA LEU A 165 -4.75 0.75 -19.22
C LEU A 165 -4.46 0.31 -17.78
N LEU A 166 -3.83 -0.86 -17.62
CA LEU A 166 -3.54 -1.42 -16.30
C LEU A 166 -2.56 -0.55 -15.51
N SER A 167 -1.57 0.06 -16.19
CA SER A 167 -0.61 0.96 -15.55
C SER A 167 -1.27 2.24 -15.06
N LEU A 168 -2.06 2.91 -15.91
CA LEU A 168 -2.79 4.12 -15.52
C LEU A 168 -3.75 3.84 -14.36
N ARG A 169 -4.50 2.75 -14.43
CA ARG A 169 -5.42 2.32 -13.37
C ARG A 169 -4.68 2.06 -12.05
N ALA A 170 -3.51 1.41 -12.09
CA ALA A 170 -2.69 1.18 -10.90
C ALA A 170 -2.20 2.50 -10.27
N GLU A 171 -1.75 3.46 -11.09
CA GLU A 171 -1.35 4.79 -10.61
C GLU A 171 -2.53 5.55 -9.99
N MET A 172 -3.72 5.50 -10.63
CA MET A 172 -4.92 6.10 -10.06
C MET A 172 -5.27 5.50 -8.69
N SER A 173 -5.19 4.18 -8.54
CA SER A 173 -5.40 3.50 -7.25
C SER A 173 -4.35 3.89 -6.21
N ASN A 174 -3.07 3.93 -6.59
CA ASN A 174 -1.97 4.32 -5.70
C ASN A 174 -2.11 5.76 -5.17
N HIS A 175 -2.65 6.65 -5.99
CA HIS A 175 -2.87 8.06 -5.64
C HIS A 175 -4.28 8.35 -5.12
N MET A 176 -5.15 7.34 -5.06
CA MET A 176 -6.57 7.45 -4.64
C MET A 176 -7.31 8.54 -5.43
N VAL A 177 -7.07 8.63 -6.73
CA VAL A 177 -7.75 9.54 -7.65
C VAL A 177 -8.70 8.78 -8.57
N ASP A 178 -9.82 9.39 -8.92
CA ASP A 178 -10.80 8.85 -9.84
C ASP A 178 -10.60 9.36 -11.28
N SER A 179 -11.33 8.77 -12.21
CA SER A 179 -11.29 9.14 -13.63
C SER A 179 -11.71 10.60 -13.85
N SER A 180 -12.63 11.14 -13.06
CA SER A 180 -13.08 12.52 -13.18
C SER A 180 -11.97 13.51 -12.86
N THR A 181 -11.25 13.27 -11.77
CA THR A 181 -10.08 14.09 -11.37
C THR A 181 -8.99 14.10 -12.45
N VAL A 182 -8.70 12.93 -13.04
CA VAL A 182 -7.69 12.83 -14.10
C VAL A 182 -8.15 13.54 -15.38
N ARG A 183 -9.45 13.46 -15.74
CA ARG A 183 -10.03 14.17 -16.90
C ARG A 183 -9.97 15.68 -16.73
N GLU A 184 -10.33 16.19 -15.55
CA GLU A 184 -10.28 17.63 -15.25
C GLU A 184 -8.85 18.17 -15.41
N GLU A 185 -7.87 17.47 -14.88
CA GLU A 185 -6.46 17.86 -15.01
C GLU A 185 -5.97 17.75 -16.46
N ASN A 186 -6.38 16.70 -17.17
CA ASN A 186 -6.07 16.51 -18.59
C ASN A 186 -6.63 17.65 -19.45
N GLN A 187 -7.87 18.03 -19.20
CA GLN A 187 -8.51 19.16 -19.88
C GLN A 187 -7.80 20.48 -19.57
N ARG A 188 -7.48 20.74 -18.31
CA ARG A 188 -6.75 21.93 -17.87
C ARG A 188 -5.40 22.06 -18.60
N LEU A 189 -4.63 20.97 -18.67
CA LEU A 189 -3.36 20.95 -19.39
C LEU A 189 -3.50 21.22 -20.89
N CYS A 190 -4.54 20.67 -21.52
CA CYS A 190 -4.84 20.94 -22.93
C CYS A 190 -5.23 22.41 -23.16
N GLU A 191 -6.07 22.98 -22.31
CA GLU A 191 -6.50 24.38 -22.39
C GLU A 191 -5.31 25.33 -22.20
N GLU A 192 -4.45 25.06 -21.23
CA GLU A 192 -3.22 25.83 -21.02
C GLU A 192 -2.30 25.79 -22.26
N LEU A 193 -2.11 24.61 -22.85
CA LEU A 193 -1.28 24.45 -24.04
C LEU A 193 -1.85 25.20 -25.24
N ILE A 194 -3.15 25.09 -25.47
CA ILE A 194 -3.86 25.78 -26.58
C ILE A 194 -3.83 27.30 -26.39
N GLY A 195 -3.89 27.77 -25.12
CA GLY A 195 -3.85 29.20 -24.79
C GLY A 195 -2.48 29.86 -24.91
N LEU A 196 -1.41 29.08 -25.16
CA LEU A 196 -0.07 29.65 -25.31
C LEU A 196 0.05 30.53 -26.54
N PRO A 197 0.73 31.70 -26.47
CA PRO A 197 0.92 32.59 -27.61
C PRO A 197 1.76 31.89 -28.70
N LYS A 198 1.33 32.05 -29.94
CA LYS A 198 2.06 31.54 -31.11
C LYS A 198 3.47 32.12 -31.14
N ALA A 199 4.45 31.28 -31.44
CA ALA A 199 5.81 31.77 -31.70
C ALA A 199 5.83 32.71 -32.91
N PRO A 200 6.63 33.81 -32.84
CA PRO A 200 6.82 34.68 -34.00
C PRO A 200 7.29 33.89 -35.21
N ARG A 201 6.59 33.97 -36.33
CA ARG A 201 6.84 33.24 -37.59
C ARG A 201 6.41 31.76 -37.62
N ALA A 202 5.58 31.28 -36.68
CA ALA A 202 5.00 29.95 -36.77
C ALA A 202 4.11 29.80 -38.02
N ARG A 203 4.33 28.74 -38.80
CA ARG A 203 3.58 28.42 -40.02
C ARG A 203 2.30 27.62 -39.74
N SER A 204 2.22 26.96 -38.61
CA SER A 204 1.09 26.16 -38.17
C SER A 204 0.55 26.66 -36.84
N GLU A 205 -0.66 26.27 -36.49
CA GLU A 205 -1.30 26.63 -35.24
C GLU A 205 -0.60 25.94 -34.05
N PHE A 206 -0.28 24.68 -34.23
CA PHE A 206 0.45 23.88 -33.23
C PHE A 206 1.76 23.36 -33.86
N THR A 207 2.80 23.24 -33.03
CA THR A 207 3.99 22.47 -33.40
C THR A 207 3.65 20.99 -33.40
N LYS A 208 4.53 20.16 -33.98
CA LYS A 208 4.34 18.72 -33.96
C LYS A 208 4.30 18.19 -32.51
N GLU A 209 5.19 18.68 -31.65
CA GLU A 209 5.26 18.29 -30.23
C GLU A 209 3.97 18.64 -29.49
N MET A 210 3.37 19.81 -29.77
CA MET A 210 2.09 20.20 -29.19
C MET A 210 0.97 19.26 -29.66
N GLN A 211 0.93 18.94 -30.96
CA GLN A 211 -0.05 18.01 -31.49
C GLN A 211 0.10 16.61 -30.92
N ASP A 212 1.34 16.12 -30.79
CA ASP A 212 1.63 14.83 -30.17
C ASP A 212 1.18 14.82 -28.71
N PHE A 213 1.40 15.90 -27.96
CA PHE A 213 0.90 16.03 -26.59
C PHE A 213 -0.64 16.00 -26.51
N LEU A 214 -1.33 16.75 -27.36
CA LEU A 214 -2.79 16.74 -27.42
C LEU A 214 -3.36 15.36 -27.76
N ASN A 215 -2.70 14.64 -28.68
CA ASN A 215 -3.05 13.25 -29.00
C ASN A 215 -2.86 12.32 -27.81
N VAL A 216 -1.79 12.50 -27.02
CA VAL A 216 -1.58 11.73 -25.78
C VAL A 216 -2.64 12.04 -24.73
N CYS A 217 -3.06 13.31 -24.59
CA CYS A 217 -4.15 13.69 -23.70
C CYS A 217 -5.46 13.01 -24.14
N HIS A 218 -5.78 13.04 -25.41
CA HIS A 218 -6.98 12.39 -25.94
C HIS A 218 -6.92 10.86 -25.78
N TYR A 219 -5.76 10.25 -26.02
CA TYR A 219 -5.57 8.82 -25.78
C TYR A 219 -5.76 8.47 -24.29
N ARG A 220 -5.29 9.33 -23.37
CA ARG A 220 -5.52 9.14 -21.94
C ARG A 220 -7.01 9.17 -21.59
N ASP A 221 -7.79 10.08 -22.20
CA ASP A 221 -9.24 10.12 -22.01
C ASP A 221 -9.92 8.83 -22.48
N GLN A 222 -9.49 8.26 -23.62
CA GLN A 222 -9.97 6.96 -24.09
C GLN A 222 -9.58 5.81 -23.14
N LEU A 223 -8.37 5.86 -22.56
CA LEU A 223 -7.98 4.90 -21.52
C LEU A 223 -8.84 5.03 -20.27
N LEU A 224 -9.24 6.25 -19.86
CA LEU A 224 -10.14 6.46 -18.73
C LEU A 224 -11.52 5.87 -18.98
N ASP A 225 -12.04 5.97 -20.22
CA ASP A 225 -13.30 5.30 -20.61
C ASP A 225 -13.20 3.78 -20.50
N LEU A 226 -12.05 3.22 -20.92
CA LEU A 226 -11.77 1.80 -20.77
C LEU A 226 -11.63 1.39 -19.29
N ILE A 227 -10.97 2.21 -18.46
CA ILE A 227 -10.83 1.96 -17.02
C ILE A 227 -12.19 1.95 -16.34
N ASP A 228 -13.06 2.91 -16.64
CA ASP A 228 -14.41 2.98 -16.09
C ASP A 228 -15.24 1.72 -16.43
N GLN A 229 -15.16 1.25 -17.69
CA GLN A 229 -15.80 0.00 -18.12
C GLN A 229 -15.16 -1.22 -17.48
N PHE A 230 -13.83 -1.25 -17.34
CA PHE A 230 -13.10 -2.33 -16.70
C PHE A 230 -13.49 -2.47 -15.22
N ASP A 231 -13.51 -1.34 -14.50
CA ASP A 231 -13.88 -1.33 -13.08
C ASP A 231 -15.35 -1.68 -12.84
N ALA A 232 -16.25 -1.28 -13.76
CA ALA A 232 -17.63 -1.74 -13.72
C ALA A 232 -17.73 -3.26 -13.90
N ARG A 233 -17.04 -3.82 -14.89
CA ARG A 233 -17.00 -5.26 -15.16
C ARG A 233 -16.40 -6.04 -13.99
N MET A 234 -15.30 -5.56 -13.39
CA MET A 234 -14.69 -6.19 -12.21
C MET A 234 -15.67 -6.23 -11.03
N ARG A 235 -16.42 -5.15 -10.79
CA ARG A 235 -17.46 -5.10 -9.75
C ARG A 235 -18.59 -6.09 -10.03
N ASP A 236 -19.07 -6.16 -11.28
CA ASP A 236 -20.16 -7.08 -11.65
C ASP A 236 -19.76 -8.55 -11.47
N MET A 237 -18.47 -8.86 -11.65
CA MET A 237 -17.93 -10.20 -11.40
C MET A 237 -17.58 -10.46 -9.93
N GLY A 238 -17.69 -9.45 -9.06
CA GLY A 238 -17.27 -9.55 -7.66
C GLY A 238 -15.75 -9.72 -7.52
N TYR A 239 -14.98 -9.12 -8.40
CA TYR A 239 -13.52 -9.18 -8.42
C TYR A 239 -12.90 -7.91 -7.87
N LEU A 240 -11.77 -8.07 -7.17
CA LEU A 240 -10.96 -6.99 -6.63
C LEU A 240 -9.49 -7.34 -6.80
N ASP A 241 -8.65 -6.41 -7.16
CA ASP A 241 -7.21 -6.60 -7.16
C ASP A 241 -6.54 -6.06 -5.88
N PHE A 242 -5.27 -6.39 -5.68
CA PHE A 242 -4.51 -5.96 -4.52
C PHE A 242 -4.35 -4.43 -4.42
N GLY A 243 -4.23 -3.72 -5.55
CA GLY A 243 -4.13 -2.25 -5.57
C GLY A 243 -5.41 -1.60 -5.09
N GLN A 244 -6.55 -2.04 -5.61
CA GLN A 244 -7.87 -1.56 -5.15
C GLN A 244 -8.14 -1.94 -3.70
N GLN A 245 -7.79 -3.15 -3.28
CA GLN A 245 -7.89 -3.56 -1.88
C GLN A 245 -7.15 -2.59 -0.96
N MET A 246 -5.94 -2.21 -1.32
CA MET A 246 -5.14 -1.24 -0.57
C MET A 246 -5.77 0.16 -0.58
N ALA A 247 -6.20 0.63 -1.76
CA ALA A 247 -6.83 1.95 -1.91
C ALA A 247 -8.12 2.07 -1.09
N TYR A 248 -8.97 1.05 -1.12
CA TYR A 248 -10.21 1.03 -0.32
C TYR A 248 -9.92 0.98 1.19
N ALA A 249 -8.96 0.18 1.64
CA ALA A 249 -8.57 0.14 3.04
C ALA A 249 -8.00 1.49 3.52
N ALA A 250 -7.15 2.12 2.71
CA ALA A 250 -6.61 3.45 2.99
C ALA A 250 -7.73 4.51 3.01
N GLY A 251 -8.64 4.47 2.03
CA GLY A 251 -9.81 5.35 1.99
C GLY A 251 -10.68 5.25 3.23
N LEU A 252 -10.97 4.03 3.70
CA LEU A 252 -11.70 3.79 4.95
C LEU A 252 -10.98 4.39 6.16
N ALA A 253 -9.68 4.16 6.28
CA ALA A 253 -8.90 4.69 7.40
C ALA A 253 -8.85 6.22 7.41
N CYS A 254 -8.84 6.86 6.23
CA CYS A 254 -8.83 8.32 6.10
C CYS A 254 -10.20 8.96 6.36
N THR A 255 -11.31 8.29 5.98
CA THR A 255 -12.66 8.88 6.03
C THR A 255 -13.44 8.50 7.29
N HIS A 256 -13.05 7.43 7.99
CA HIS A 256 -13.74 6.92 9.16
C HIS A 256 -12.76 6.84 10.35
N PRO A 257 -12.81 7.80 11.29
CA PRO A 257 -11.88 7.85 12.43
C PRO A 257 -11.80 6.55 13.23
N GLN A 258 -12.93 5.86 13.43
CA GLN A 258 -12.96 4.57 14.12
C GLN A 258 -12.14 3.46 13.45
N VAL A 259 -11.88 3.57 12.15
CA VAL A 259 -11.03 2.61 11.42
C VAL A 259 -9.56 2.95 11.61
N GLY A 260 -9.23 4.24 11.67
CA GLY A 260 -7.85 4.70 11.89
C GLY A 260 -7.37 4.57 13.34
N GLU A 261 -8.31 4.45 14.29
CA GLU A 261 -8.03 4.30 15.73
C GLU A 261 -8.00 2.83 16.18
N SER A 262 -8.46 1.89 15.34
CA SER A 262 -8.48 0.45 15.63
C SER A 262 -7.14 -0.20 15.34
#